data_0e5d391d1d80f3d865b05487ef98d53c
#
_entry.id   0e5d391d1d80f3d865b05487ef98d53c
#
_cell.length_a   1.000
_cell.length_b   1.000
_cell.length_c   1.000
_cell.angle_alpha   90.00
_cell.angle_beta   90.00
_cell.angle_gamma   90.00
#
_symmetry.space_group_name_H-M   'P 1'
#
loop_
_entity.id
_entity.type
_entity.pdbx_description
1 polymer ?
#
loop_
_entity_poly.entity_id
_entity_poly.type
_entity_poly.pdbx_seq_one_letter_code
_entity_poly.pdbx_strand_id
1 'polypeptide(L)'
;MLSSTRRNFIIGAGVAALASTTSLKCAFAQERKALRIGVNGLPATLEPVNAISNVGPRIVNQIFDTLLVRDFFGNGAPGNGIDLIPALAESWERIDEKSVRFKLRQKVMFHNGVEMTADDVAYTFSSERLWGPEAIKAIPLGNAYSLDFDESQVEDKYTVVLRTKTPTHLTESYVASWMGRIVPKDYYKSLGPVAFGNKPIGTGPYKFIEMIAGDRAVVEANDAYWGAKPTASKITYQLVAEPATRVAGLISGEYDIVTTLTPDDMDLINGYSDLETRGNVVENFHMFTFNMNQPVFKSKELRRALALAVNRPIMVESLWKNKASIPHGFNFPNYGKTFDPDRRPLDYNIEEAKRLVKESGYDGSPITYHTMGNYYANAVPALMMMIEMWKQIGVNVVPKIYAPGAAPKDPDSYIRNWSNGQWMTDAWATMVCEFGPKGQVQKRWGWQAPAEFNELCVKVSQLPDGKERFDAYNRMRDIFEEEAPAVILYQPFDVYAARKDVNWKPISFEMMEFRNNLSFS
;
A
#
# COMPACT_ATOMS: atom_id res chain seq x y z
N MET A 1 53.14 -52.60 59.27
CA MET A 1 53.97 -51.82 60.19
C MET A 1 53.31 -50.46 60.31
N LEU A 2 52.70 -50.26 61.44
CA LEU A 2 52.92 -49.19 62.44
C LEU A 2 52.66 -47.78 61.91
N SER A 3 51.95 -46.90 62.49
CA SER A 3 51.19 -46.74 63.74
C SER A 3 50.72 -45.30 63.78
N SER A 4 49.50 -45.02 64.15
CA SER A 4 49.13 -44.23 65.35
C SER A 4 49.69 -42.80 65.39
N THR A 5 49.01 -41.78 65.84
CA THR A 5 48.05 -41.56 66.93
C THR A 5 47.69 -40.08 67.05
N ARG A 6 46.45 -39.81 67.45
CA ARG A 6 45.98 -38.85 68.47
C ARG A 6 46.10 -37.33 68.29
N ARG A 7 44.90 -36.71 68.31
CA ARG A 7 44.29 -35.89 69.42
C ARG A 7 44.91 -34.51 69.61
N ASN A 8 44.21 -33.44 69.60
CA ASN A 8 43.18 -32.91 70.50
C ASN A 8 42.72 -31.52 70.07
N PHE A 9 41.45 -31.26 70.26
CA PHE A 9 40.74 -30.11 70.87
C PHE A 9 41.39 -28.72 70.77
N ILE A 10 40.59 -27.71 70.34
CA ILE A 10 40.11 -26.59 71.16
C ILE A 10 39.01 -25.82 70.45
N ILE A 11 38.05 -25.45 71.23
CA ILE A 11 36.83 -24.65 71.06
C ILE A 11 37.13 -23.21 70.59
N GLY A 12 36.29 -22.62 69.77
CA GLY A 12 36.22 -21.17 69.65
C GLY A 12 35.29 -20.60 68.62
N ALA A 13 34.16 -20.12 69.09
CA ALA A 13 33.38 -18.99 68.63
C ALA A 13 32.78 -18.98 67.23
N GLY A 14 31.46 -19.02 67.20
CA GLY A 14 30.62 -18.83 66.03
C GLY A 14 30.70 -17.43 65.42
N VAL A 15 30.65 -17.40 64.07
CA VAL A 15 30.14 -16.27 63.29
C VAL A 15 29.14 -16.85 62.31
N ALA A 16 27.87 -16.57 62.55
CA ALA A 16 26.81 -16.85 61.62
C ALA A 16 26.93 -15.91 60.43
N ALA A 17 27.49 -16.40 59.32
CA ALA A 17 27.43 -15.73 58.04
C ALA A 17 26.07 -16.07 57.39
N LEU A 18 25.13 -15.14 57.45
CA LEU A 18 23.95 -15.12 56.62
C LEU A 18 24.39 -15.03 55.14
N ALA A 19 24.47 -16.17 54.48
CA ALA A 19 24.56 -16.24 53.05
C ALA A 19 23.20 -15.85 52.45
N SER A 20 23.00 -14.57 52.21
CA SER A 20 21.94 -14.09 51.33
C SER A 20 22.23 -14.57 49.89
N THR A 21 21.67 -15.72 49.53
CA THR A 21 21.60 -16.15 48.15
C THR A 21 20.64 -15.21 47.42
N THR A 22 21.16 -14.10 46.92
CA THR A 22 20.51 -13.35 45.84
C THR A 22 20.54 -14.27 44.62
N SER A 23 19.44 -15.01 44.43
CA SER A 23 19.13 -15.64 43.15
C SER A 23 19.03 -14.53 42.12
N LEU A 24 20.11 -14.29 41.37
CA LEU A 24 20.05 -13.65 40.09
C LEU A 24 19.09 -14.50 39.23
N LYS A 25 17.81 -14.14 39.21
CA LYS A 25 16.93 -14.54 38.12
C LYS A 25 17.54 -13.92 36.87
N CYS A 26 18.42 -14.64 36.17
CA CYS A 26 18.62 -14.42 34.75
C CYS A 26 17.22 -14.54 34.14
N ALA A 27 16.57 -13.41 33.89
CA ALA A 27 15.45 -13.36 33.01
C ALA A 27 16.00 -13.81 31.64
N PHE A 28 15.87 -15.08 31.31
CA PHE A 28 15.98 -15.53 29.95
C PHE A 28 14.96 -14.69 29.19
N ALA A 29 15.43 -13.70 28.44
CA ALA A 29 14.59 -13.01 27.49
C ALA A 29 14.04 -14.11 26.58
N GLN A 30 12.74 -14.37 26.65
CA GLN A 30 12.10 -15.36 25.82
C GLN A 30 12.46 -15.01 24.38
N GLU A 31 13.13 -15.91 23.68
CA GLU A 31 13.61 -15.69 22.31
C GLU A 31 12.39 -15.40 21.44
N ARG A 32 12.31 -14.18 20.90
CA ARG A 32 11.18 -13.76 20.07
C ARG A 32 11.14 -14.63 18.82
N LYS A 33 9.95 -15.14 18.50
CA LYS A 33 9.71 -15.96 17.31
C LYS A 33 10.04 -15.16 16.03
N ALA A 34 10.67 -15.80 15.05
CA ALA A 34 10.79 -15.27 13.70
C ALA A 34 9.49 -15.52 12.93
N LEU A 35 9.13 -14.62 12.02
CA LEU A 35 7.94 -14.71 11.18
C LEU A 35 8.35 -14.94 9.72
N ARG A 36 7.77 -15.94 9.06
CA ARG A 36 8.00 -16.28 7.66
C ARG A 36 6.71 -16.09 6.87
N ILE A 37 6.76 -15.24 5.84
CA ILE A 37 5.60 -14.84 5.06
C ILE A 37 5.80 -15.22 3.60
N GLY A 38 4.96 -16.10 3.06
CA GLY A 38 4.92 -16.41 1.63
C GLY A 38 4.17 -15.30 0.87
N VAL A 39 4.87 -14.58 -0.01
CA VAL A 39 4.31 -13.46 -0.79
C VAL A 39 4.32 -13.75 -2.29
N ASN A 40 3.38 -13.15 -3.01
CA ASN A 40 3.24 -13.30 -4.47
C ASN A 40 4.23 -12.43 -5.28
N GLY A 41 4.91 -11.48 -4.65
CA GLY A 41 5.84 -10.56 -5.29
C GLY A 41 6.67 -9.78 -4.29
N LEU A 42 7.78 -9.23 -4.77
CA LEU A 42 8.63 -8.29 -4.05
C LEU A 42 8.72 -6.98 -4.85
N PRO A 43 8.89 -5.82 -4.19
CA PRO A 43 9.09 -4.56 -4.90
C PRO A 43 10.47 -4.52 -5.58
N ALA A 44 10.59 -3.73 -6.64
CA ALA A 44 11.88 -3.53 -7.32
C ALA A 44 12.86 -2.69 -6.50
N THR A 45 12.38 -1.91 -5.53
CA THR A 45 13.15 -1.01 -4.67
C THR A 45 12.42 -0.80 -3.36
N LEU A 46 13.15 -0.44 -2.31
CA LEU A 46 12.61 0.00 -1.02
C LEU A 46 12.75 1.52 -0.80
N GLU A 47 13.06 2.30 -1.86
CA GLU A 47 12.90 3.75 -1.79
C GLU A 47 11.41 4.07 -1.60
N PRO A 48 11.01 4.81 -0.55
CA PRO A 48 9.62 4.87 -0.08
C PRO A 48 8.59 5.31 -1.14
N VAL A 49 8.95 6.24 -2.02
CA VAL A 49 8.06 6.74 -3.07
C VAL A 49 8.03 5.78 -4.27
N ASN A 50 9.19 5.26 -4.69
CA ASN A 50 9.28 4.34 -5.82
C ASN A 50 8.81 2.90 -5.48
N ALA A 51 8.70 2.56 -4.19
CA ALA A 51 8.19 1.27 -3.72
C ALA A 51 6.65 1.13 -3.81
N ILE A 52 5.96 2.14 -4.37
CA ILE A 52 4.50 2.16 -4.53
C ILE A 52 4.07 1.01 -5.46
N SER A 53 3.42 0.01 -4.87
CA SER A 53 2.88 -1.17 -5.55
C SER A 53 2.03 -1.96 -4.55
N ASN A 54 1.31 -3.00 -4.97
CA ASN A 54 0.54 -3.84 -4.05
C ASN A 54 1.41 -4.70 -3.11
N VAL A 55 2.70 -4.79 -3.37
CA VAL A 55 3.64 -5.61 -2.57
C VAL A 55 4.64 -4.78 -1.76
N GLY A 56 5.02 -3.60 -2.24
CA GLY A 56 5.99 -2.72 -1.58
C GLY A 56 5.59 -2.28 -0.18
N PRO A 57 4.35 -1.80 0.04
CA PRO A 57 3.88 -1.34 1.34
C PRO A 57 4.00 -2.38 2.46
N ARG A 58 3.94 -3.69 2.14
CA ARG A 58 4.11 -4.77 3.12
C ARG A 58 5.46 -4.73 3.83
N ILE A 59 6.51 -4.31 3.11
CA ILE A 59 7.90 -4.27 3.61
C ILE A 59 8.27 -2.87 4.09
N VAL A 60 8.05 -1.84 3.25
CA VAL A 60 8.49 -0.48 3.60
C VAL A 60 7.76 0.08 4.82
N ASN A 61 6.53 -0.38 5.09
CA ASN A 61 5.79 0.00 6.30
C ASN A 61 6.47 -0.49 7.60
N GLN A 62 7.32 -1.51 7.55
CA GLN A 62 8.08 -1.97 8.69
C GLN A 62 9.34 -1.14 8.93
N ILE A 63 9.87 -0.50 7.88
CA ILE A 63 11.15 0.23 7.91
C ILE A 63 10.94 1.71 8.23
N PHE A 64 9.82 2.29 7.77
CA PHE A 64 9.57 3.73 7.86
C PHE A 64 8.33 4.04 8.67
N ASP A 65 8.34 5.19 9.33
CA ASP A 65 7.17 5.83 9.91
C ASP A 65 6.85 7.14 9.17
N THR A 66 5.65 7.64 9.44
CA THR A 66 5.08 8.89 8.93
C THR A 66 4.83 9.86 10.08
N LEU A 67 4.54 11.13 9.78
CA LEU A 67 4.22 12.12 10.82
C LEU A 67 2.92 11.77 11.55
N LEU A 68 1.91 11.39 10.81
CA LEU A 68 0.60 10.93 11.28
C LEU A 68 0.33 9.55 10.67
N VAL A 69 -0.58 8.79 11.26
CA VAL A 69 -1.05 7.51 10.70
C VAL A 69 -2.58 7.47 10.68
N ARG A 70 -3.13 6.68 9.78
CA ARG A 70 -4.56 6.38 9.73
C ARG A 70 -4.92 5.41 10.85
N ASP A 71 -6.00 5.68 11.57
CA ASP A 71 -6.47 4.81 12.66
C ASP A 71 -7.30 3.64 12.11
N PHE A 72 -6.65 2.50 11.88
CA PHE A 72 -7.31 1.26 11.47
C PHE A 72 -7.80 0.40 12.64
N PHE A 73 -7.40 0.70 13.87
CA PHE A 73 -7.67 -0.16 15.03
C PHE A 73 -8.61 0.47 16.05
N GLY A 74 -8.72 1.79 16.10
CA GLY A 74 -9.54 2.52 17.06
C GLY A 74 -9.10 2.31 18.50
N ASN A 75 -9.82 2.92 19.43
CA ASN A 75 -9.64 2.72 20.85
C ASN A 75 -10.42 1.47 21.34
N GLY A 76 -9.99 0.28 20.90
CA GLY A 76 -10.61 -1.01 21.28
C GLY A 76 -11.76 -1.47 20.39
N ALA A 77 -12.13 -0.71 19.36
CA ALA A 77 -12.99 -1.12 18.24
C ALA A 77 -12.20 -1.01 16.93
N PRO A 78 -12.56 -1.74 15.88
CA PRO A 78 -11.94 -1.52 14.56
C PRO A 78 -12.12 -0.06 14.16
N GLY A 79 -11.02 0.65 13.96
CA GLY A 79 -11.02 2.00 13.40
C GLY A 79 -11.47 1.97 11.94
N ASN A 80 -11.96 3.09 11.45
CA ASN A 80 -12.44 3.23 10.07
C ASN A 80 -11.31 3.50 9.07
N GLY A 81 -10.08 3.75 9.55
CA GLY A 81 -8.96 4.18 8.71
C GLY A 81 -9.14 5.56 8.09
N ILE A 82 -10.13 6.33 8.49
CA ILE A 82 -10.39 7.70 8.03
C ILE A 82 -9.72 8.71 8.97
N ASP A 83 -9.86 8.48 10.28
CA ASP A 83 -9.30 9.37 11.29
C ASP A 83 -7.77 9.28 11.33
N LEU A 84 -7.13 10.41 11.64
CA LEU A 84 -5.69 10.53 11.76
C LEU A 84 -5.28 10.61 13.22
N ILE A 85 -4.23 9.87 13.58
CA ILE A 85 -3.66 9.86 14.92
C ILE A 85 -2.16 10.19 14.89
N PRO A 86 -1.59 10.69 16.01
CA PRO A 86 -0.18 11.01 16.13
C PRO A 86 0.73 9.80 15.89
N ALA A 87 1.86 10.03 15.15
CA ALA A 87 2.95 9.06 15.00
C ALA A 87 4.29 9.74 15.29
N LEU A 88 5.12 10.07 14.29
CA LEU A 88 6.36 10.83 14.52
C LEU A 88 6.10 12.27 14.97
N ALA A 89 4.95 12.86 14.62
CA ALA A 89 4.46 14.07 15.24
C ALA A 89 3.59 13.74 16.46
N GLU A 90 3.82 14.41 17.59
CA GLU A 90 2.99 14.33 18.80
C GLU A 90 1.71 15.14 18.68
N SER A 91 1.79 16.25 17.92
CA SER A 91 0.66 17.13 17.62
C SER A 91 0.88 17.89 16.33
N TRP A 92 -0.20 18.40 15.78
CA TRP A 92 -0.16 19.30 14.62
C TRP A 92 -1.22 20.38 14.74
N GLU A 93 -1.00 21.47 14.03
CA GLU A 93 -1.88 22.62 13.99
C GLU A 93 -1.91 23.19 12.57
N ARG A 94 -3.09 23.35 12.00
CA ARG A 94 -3.26 24.09 10.75
C ARG A 94 -3.22 25.59 11.06
N ILE A 95 -2.16 26.27 10.59
CA ILE A 95 -1.93 27.70 10.84
C ILE A 95 -2.81 28.55 9.90
N ASP A 96 -2.87 28.13 8.64
CA ASP A 96 -3.64 28.77 7.58
C ASP A 96 -3.99 27.76 6.48
N GLU A 97 -4.60 28.21 5.39
CA GLU A 97 -5.05 27.36 4.27
C GLU A 97 -3.90 26.64 3.53
N LYS A 98 -2.64 27.06 3.73
CA LYS A 98 -1.45 26.55 3.05
C LYS A 98 -0.44 25.90 3.98
N SER A 99 -0.57 26.07 5.29
CA SER A 99 0.49 25.78 6.26
C SER A 99 -0.01 24.92 7.41
N VAL A 100 0.71 23.86 7.69
CA VAL A 100 0.48 22.98 8.85
C VAL A 100 1.78 22.86 9.64
N ARG A 101 1.72 23.21 10.94
CA ARG A 101 2.81 23.04 11.90
C ARG A 101 2.74 21.66 12.52
N PHE A 102 3.87 20.96 12.58
CA PHE A 102 4.03 19.68 13.26
C PHE A 102 5.05 19.78 14.38
N LYS A 103 4.68 19.29 15.58
CA LYS A 103 5.59 19.11 16.70
C LYS A 103 6.03 17.66 16.75
N LEU A 104 7.33 17.43 16.59
CA LEU A 104 7.91 16.10 16.46
C LEU A 104 8.19 15.47 17.82
N ARG A 105 8.11 14.13 17.89
CA ARG A 105 8.66 13.36 19.01
C ARG A 105 10.16 13.59 19.12
N GLN A 106 10.61 13.72 20.35
CA GLN A 106 12.04 13.82 20.66
C GLN A 106 12.64 12.42 20.83
N LYS A 107 13.96 12.31 20.61
CA LYS A 107 14.73 11.07 20.78
C LYS A 107 14.26 9.91 19.91
N VAL A 108 13.63 10.19 18.78
CA VAL A 108 13.36 9.19 17.76
C VAL A 108 14.63 8.96 16.96
N MET A 109 15.11 7.71 16.93
CA MET A 109 16.34 7.35 16.23
C MET A 109 16.05 6.69 14.90
N PHE A 110 16.75 7.09 13.86
CA PHE A 110 16.87 6.28 12.66
C PHE A 110 17.64 4.99 12.95
N HIS A 111 17.54 3.99 12.10
CA HIS A 111 18.18 2.68 12.28
C HIS A 111 19.72 2.73 12.40
N ASN A 112 20.34 3.80 11.92
CA ASN A 112 21.79 4.05 12.06
C ASN A 112 22.18 4.76 13.37
N GLY A 113 21.22 5.03 14.27
CA GLY A 113 21.46 5.67 15.55
C GLY A 113 21.53 7.22 15.51
N VAL A 114 21.26 7.83 14.36
CA VAL A 114 21.12 9.30 14.23
C VAL A 114 19.72 9.71 14.66
N GLU A 115 19.58 10.77 15.44
CA GLU A 115 18.28 11.29 15.87
C GLU A 115 17.56 12.01 14.73
N MET A 116 16.27 11.69 14.53
CA MET A 116 15.39 12.39 13.59
C MET A 116 15.09 13.80 14.09
N THR A 117 15.15 14.77 13.19
CA THR A 117 14.88 16.17 13.46
C THR A 117 13.92 16.79 12.43
N ALA A 118 13.55 18.04 12.65
CA ALA A 118 12.75 18.83 11.71
C ALA A 118 13.43 19.01 10.34
N ASP A 119 14.76 18.98 10.29
CA ASP A 119 15.51 19.03 9.03
C ASP A 119 15.27 17.80 8.14
N ASP A 120 15.12 16.61 8.73
CA ASP A 120 14.81 15.38 7.98
C ASP A 120 13.41 15.44 7.39
N VAL A 121 12.46 15.98 8.16
CA VAL A 121 11.09 16.18 7.70
C VAL A 121 11.05 17.21 6.58
N ALA A 122 11.67 18.38 6.76
CA ALA A 122 11.74 19.41 5.73
C ALA A 122 12.37 18.88 4.43
N TYR A 123 13.47 18.12 4.54
CA TYR A 123 14.10 17.47 3.40
C TYR A 123 13.18 16.45 2.71
N THR A 124 12.44 15.65 3.49
CA THR A 124 11.53 14.64 2.95
C THR A 124 10.53 15.22 1.97
N PHE A 125 10.02 16.43 2.23
CA PHE A 125 9.04 17.12 1.38
C PHE A 125 9.63 18.23 0.49
N SER A 126 10.95 18.35 0.41
CA SER A 126 11.64 19.41 -0.33
C SER A 126 11.64 19.20 -1.85
N SER A 127 11.92 20.29 -2.58
CA SER A 127 12.18 20.26 -4.01
C SER A 127 13.37 19.37 -4.36
N GLU A 128 14.40 19.36 -3.50
CA GLU A 128 15.60 18.56 -3.71
C GLU A 128 15.29 17.05 -3.75
N ARG A 129 14.37 16.57 -2.91
CA ARG A 129 14.07 15.14 -2.82
C ARG A 129 12.84 14.71 -3.61
N LEU A 130 11.75 15.49 -3.62
CA LEU A 130 10.43 14.98 -4.02
C LEU A 130 9.87 15.57 -5.31
N TRP A 131 9.94 16.89 -5.50
CA TRP A 131 9.17 17.55 -6.55
C TRP A 131 9.97 18.47 -7.48
N GLY A 132 11.23 18.73 -7.22
CA GLY A 132 12.08 19.56 -8.09
C GLY A 132 12.54 18.79 -9.35
N PRO A 133 13.07 19.50 -10.36
CA PRO A 133 13.42 18.92 -11.65
C PRO A 133 14.38 17.73 -11.58
N GLU A 134 15.36 17.76 -10.67
CA GLU A 134 16.32 16.66 -10.51
C GLU A 134 15.72 15.50 -9.71
N ALA A 135 14.89 15.79 -8.70
CA ALA A 135 14.18 14.77 -7.93
C ALA A 135 13.26 13.94 -8.83
N ILE A 136 12.50 14.58 -9.72
CA ILE A 136 11.56 13.91 -10.63
C ILE A 136 12.24 12.92 -11.58
N LYS A 137 13.50 13.16 -11.98
CA LYS A 137 14.25 12.21 -12.81
C LYS A 137 14.52 10.90 -12.09
N ALA A 138 14.79 10.96 -10.79
CA ALA A 138 15.12 9.80 -9.98
C ALA A 138 13.89 9.19 -9.27
N ILE A 139 12.88 10.02 -9.00
CA ILE A 139 11.60 9.64 -8.39
C ILE A 139 10.44 10.15 -9.28
N PRO A 140 10.19 9.50 -10.43
CA PRO A 140 9.19 10.00 -11.39
C PRO A 140 7.78 10.11 -10.82
N LEU A 141 7.42 9.23 -9.87
CA LEU A 141 6.12 9.24 -9.20
C LEU A 141 5.96 10.46 -8.27
N GLY A 142 7.04 11.04 -7.76
CA GLY A 142 7.00 12.21 -6.91
C GLY A 142 6.22 13.37 -7.55
N ASN A 143 6.38 13.61 -8.84
CA ASN A 143 5.67 14.69 -9.54
C ASN A 143 4.15 14.46 -9.65
N ALA A 144 3.73 13.23 -9.91
CA ALA A 144 2.31 12.91 -10.09
C ALA A 144 1.55 12.88 -8.74
N TYR A 145 2.24 12.43 -7.70
CA TYR A 145 1.64 12.16 -6.38
C TYR A 145 1.98 13.23 -5.33
N SER A 146 2.77 14.26 -5.64
CA SER A 146 3.07 15.35 -4.72
C SER A 146 1.96 16.39 -4.72
N LEU A 147 1.62 16.86 -3.52
CA LEU A 147 0.91 18.13 -3.36
C LEU A 147 1.76 19.25 -3.98
N ASP A 148 1.14 20.42 -4.19
CA ASP A 148 1.85 21.61 -4.67
C ASP A 148 2.66 22.25 -3.53
N PHE A 149 3.66 21.49 -3.01
CA PHE A 149 4.49 21.93 -1.90
C PHE A 149 5.32 23.18 -2.25
N ASP A 150 5.53 24.00 -1.23
CA ASP A 150 6.57 25.01 -1.15
C ASP A 150 7.68 24.52 -0.19
N GLU A 151 8.76 25.27 -0.05
CA GLU A 151 9.82 24.89 0.89
C GLU A 151 9.31 24.97 2.33
N SER A 152 9.62 23.93 3.10
CA SER A 152 9.24 23.81 4.49
C SER A 152 10.05 24.74 5.38
N GLN A 153 9.45 25.24 6.45
CA GLN A 153 10.12 26.09 7.44
C GLN A 153 10.45 25.29 8.70
N VAL A 154 11.71 25.17 9.04
CA VAL A 154 12.16 24.64 10.32
C VAL A 154 12.15 25.76 11.35
N GLU A 155 11.29 25.66 12.38
CA GLU A 155 11.19 26.66 13.47
C GLU A 155 12.20 26.35 14.57
N ASP A 156 12.37 25.08 14.91
CA ASP A 156 13.38 24.57 15.83
C ASP A 156 13.69 23.09 15.55
N LYS A 157 14.54 22.45 16.36
CA LYS A 157 14.96 21.05 16.17
C LYS A 157 13.81 20.07 16.02
N TYR A 158 12.65 20.35 16.61
CA TYR A 158 11.50 19.45 16.68
C TYR A 158 10.20 20.09 16.20
N THR A 159 10.27 21.25 15.55
CA THR A 159 9.09 21.93 15.01
C THR A 159 9.31 22.32 13.56
N VAL A 160 8.44 21.84 12.68
CA VAL A 160 8.47 22.09 11.25
C VAL A 160 7.09 22.55 10.75
N VAL A 161 7.09 23.51 9.83
CA VAL A 161 5.90 23.95 9.10
C VAL A 161 6.01 23.46 7.67
N LEU A 162 5.12 22.56 7.26
CA LEU A 162 4.95 22.18 5.87
C LEU A 162 4.04 23.18 5.19
N ARG A 163 4.46 23.65 4.01
CA ARG A 163 3.76 24.67 3.23
C ARG A 163 3.42 24.17 1.84
N THR A 164 2.32 24.67 1.30
CA THR A 164 1.94 24.50 -0.09
C THR A 164 1.82 25.85 -0.79
N LYS A 165 2.06 25.91 -2.11
CA LYS A 165 1.96 27.15 -2.89
C LYS A 165 0.52 27.63 -3.01
N THR A 166 -0.40 26.68 -3.10
CA THR A 166 -1.84 26.91 -3.20
C THR A 166 -2.55 26.42 -1.94
N PRO A 167 -3.72 26.96 -1.57
CA PRO A 167 -4.55 26.44 -0.49
C PRO A 167 -4.82 24.95 -0.68
N THR A 168 -4.73 24.18 0.40
CA THR A 168 -5.14 22.76 0.42
C THR A 168 -5.44 22.29 1.83
N HIS A 169 -6.41 21.38 1.99
CA HIS A 169 -6.72 20.70 3.25
C HIS A 169 -6.16 19.27 3.30
N LEU A 170 -5.39 18.87 2.28
CA LEU A 170 -4.91 17.50 2.11
C LEU A 170 -3.58 17.19 2.83
N THR A 171 -2.90 18.20 3.37
CA THR A 171 -1.55 18.06 3.94
C THR A 171 -1.49 16.99 5.02
N GLU A 172 -2.46 16.98 5.95
CA GLU A 172 -2.50 16.02 7.07
C GLU A 172 -2.71 14.58 6.57
N SER A 173 -3.65 14.36 5.65
CA SER A 173 -3.85 13.04 5.03
C SER A 173 -2.65 12.60 4.19
N TYR A 174 -1.99 13.56 3.53
CA TYR A 174 -0.80 13.30 2.73
C TYR A 174 0.37 12.79 3.58
N VAL A 175 0.66 13.46 4.70
CA VAL A 175 1.76 13.05 5.58
C VAL A 175 1.47 11.75 6.35
N ALA A 176 0.22 11.31 6.40
CA ALA A 176 -0.18 10.01 6.94
C ALA A 176 -0.13 8.88 5.92
N SER A 177 0.11 9.20 4.65
CA SER A 177 0.13 8.24 3.56
C SER A 177 1.53 7.65 3.32
N TRP A 178 1.63 6.73 2.37
CA TRP A 178 2.93 6.18 1.95
C TRP A 178 3.90 7.23 1.39
N MET A 179 3.39 8.38 0.91
CA MET A 179 4.22 9.51 0.45
C MET A 179 4.87 10.27 1.62
N GLY A 180 4.30 10.14 2.82
CA GLY A 180 4.75 10.84 4.03
C GLY A 180 5.85 10.13 4.82
N ARG A 181 6.43 9.04 4.33
CA ARG A 181 7.50 8.30 5.02
C ARG A 181 8.77 9.12 5.15
N ILE A 182 9.21 9.34 6.40
CA ILE A 182 10.35 10.19 6.69
C ILE A 182 11.68 9.46 6.41
N VAL A 183 12.59 10.14 5.74
CA VAL A 183 13.93 9.62 5.40
C VAL A 183 15.02 10.45 6.08
N PRO A 184 16.18 9.85 6.48
CA PRO A 184 17.31 10.57 7.05
C PRO A 184 18.03 11.38 5.96
N LYS A 185 17.97 12.72 6.08
CA LYS A 185 18.48 13.69 5.09
C LYS A 185 19.89 13.39 4.62
N ASP A 186 20.84 13.38 5.54
CA ASP A 186 22.26 13.29 5.17
C ASP A 186 22.62 11.92 4.58
N TYR A 187 22.06 10.86 5.13
CA TYR A 187 22.26 9.51 4.60
C TYR A 187 21.62 9.35 3.21
N TYR A 188 20.40 9.84 3.04
CA TYR A 188 19.73 9.80 1.74
C TYR A 188 20.50 10.59 0.67
N LYS A 189 20.99 11.81 1.02
CA LYS A 189 21.80 12.64 0.13
C LYS A 189 23.13 11.98 -0.24
N SER A 190 23.77 11.29 0.70
CA SER A 190 25.05 10.62 0.46
C SER A 190 24.96 9.46 -0.53
N LEU A 191 23.80 8.81 -0.62
CA LEU A 191 23.56 7.63 -1.48
C LEU A 191 22.81 7.96 -2.77
N GLY A 192 21.90 8.91 -2.73
CA GLY A 192 20.88 9.12 -3.75
C GLY A 192 19.78 8.04 -3.71
N PRO A 193 18.65 8.26 -4.41
CA PRO A 193 17.44 7.45 -4.27
C PRO A 193 17.62 5.97 -4.65
N VAL A 194 18.40 5.67 -5.69
CA VAL A 194 18.59 4.29 -6.17
C VAL A 194 19.37 3.46 -5.15
N ALA A 195 20.52 3.97 -4.67
CA ALA A 195 21.32 3.24 -3.68
C ALA A 195 20.65 3.21 -2.31
N PHE A 196 19.90 4.27 -1.94
CA PHE A 196 19.07 4.29 -0.74
C PHE A 196 18.01 3.19 -0.78
N GLY A 197 17.33 2.98 -1.91
CA GLY A 197 16.34 1.92 -2.08
C GLY A 197 16.89 0.50 -1.90
N ASN A 198 18.21 0.31 -2.06
CA ASN A 198 18.90 -0.96 -1.82
C ASN A 198 19.42 -1.11 -0.37
N LYS A 199 19.54 -0.01 0.35
CA LYS A 199 19.99 0.04 1.76
C LYS A 199 19.15 1.04 2.56
N PRO A 200 17.83 0.82 2.67
CA PRO A 200 16.95 1.77 3.30
C PRO A 200 17.18 1.87 4.81
N ILE A 201 17.10 3.09 5.31
CA ILE A 201 17.12 3.40 6.74
C ILE A 201 15.91 4.27 7.05
N GLY A 202 15.13 3.88 8.04
CA GLY A 202 13.97 4.62 8.55
C GLY A 202 13.97 4.65 10.07
N THR A 203 12.85 5.04 10.64
CA THR A 203 12.59 5.09 12.08
C THR A 203 11.74 3.92 12.57
N GLY A 204 11.34 3.01 11.67
CA GLY A 204 10.33 1.99 11.88
C GLY A 204 10.72 0.87 12.86
N PRO A 205 9.74 -0.02 13.17
CA PRO A 205 9.93 -1.10 14.13
C PRO A 205 10.91 -2.19 13.68
N TYR A 206 11.19 -2.28 12.38
CA TYR A 206 12.13 -3.26 11.85
C TYR A 206 13.20 -2.59 10.99
N LYS A 207 14.43 -3.08 11.08
CA LYS A 207 15.59 -2.67 10.30
C LYS A 207 15.73 -3.56 9.07
N PHE A 208 16.10 -2.99 7.96
CA PHE A 208 16.42 -3.73 6.74
C PHE A 208 17.71 -4.55 6.91
N ILE A 209 17.66 -5.81 6.48
CA ILE A 209 18.84 -6.70 6.43
C ILE A 209 19.26 -6.97 5.00
N GLU A 210 18.35 -7.54 4.18
CA GLU A 210 18.64 -7.86 2.79
C GLU A 210 17.37 -7.90 1.93
N MET A 211 17.54 -7.68 0.64
CA MET A 211 16.57 -8.02 -0.38
C MET A 211 17.30 -8.67 -1.56
N ILE A 212 16.98 -9.94 -1.83
CA ILE A 212 17.49 -10.71 -2.96
C ILE A 212 16.39 -10.75 -4.01
N ALA A 213 16.64 -10.12 -5.14
CA ALA A 213 15.66 -10.03 -6.22
C ALA A 213 15.24 -11.43 -6.70
N GLY A 214 13.93 -11.64 -6.80
CA GLY A 214 13.37 -12.93 -7.20
C GLY A 214 13.38 -14.02 -6.10
N ASP A 215 13.85 -13.72 -4.89
CA ASP A 215 13.91 -14.67 -3.79
C ASP A 215 13.21 -14.15 -2.53
N ARG A 216 13.80 -13.21 -1.80
CA ARG A 216 13.27 -12.77 -0.49
C ARG A 216 13.66 -11.35 -0.11
N ALA A 217 12.94 -10.82 0.87
CA ALA A 217 13.35 -9.66 1.65
C ALA A 217 13.31 -9.99 3.15
N VAL A 218 14.27 -9.46 3.91
CA VAL A 218 14.43 -9.75 5.33
C VAL A 218 14.58 -8.46 6.11
N VAL A 219 13.83 -8.35 7.20
CA VAL A 219 13.95 -7.28 8.19
C VAL A 219 14.07 -7.87 9.59
N GLU A 220 14.82 -7.21 10.49
CA GLU A 220 14.98 -7.62 11.88
C GLU A 220 14.44 -6.58 12.86
N ALA A 221 14.09 -7.00 14.05
CA ALA A 221 13.53 -6.13 15.08
C ALA A 221 14.44 -4.96 15.44
N ASN A 222 13.87 -3.77 15.54
CA ASN A 222 14.51 -2.58 16.07
C ASN A 222 14.21 -2.46 17.58
N ASP A 223 15.10 -2.93 18.44
CA ASP A 223 14.93 -2.85 19.90
C ASP A 223 14.95 -1.41 20.43
N ALA A 224 15.49 -0.47 19.66
CA ALA A 224 15.48 0.96 19.96
C ALA A 224 14.26 1.70 19.37
N TYR A 225 13.25 0.97 18.86
CA TYR A 225 12.04 1.57 18.31
C TYR A 225 11.35 2.46 19.35
N TRP A 226 10.95 3.65 18.93
CA TRP A 226 10.31 4.67 19.77
C TRP A 226 8.90 4.30 20.24
N GLY A 227 8.20 3.41 19.52
CA GLY A 227 6.88 2.89 19.87
C GLY A 227 6.95 1.56 20.61
N ALA A 228 5.89 0.75 20.48
CA ALA A 228 5.88 -0.59 21.07
C ALA A 228 6.94 -1.50 20.44
N LYS A 229 7.65 -2.26 21.28
CA LYS A 229 8.71 -3.15 20.81
C LYS A 229 8.18 -4.19 19.83
N PRO A 230 8.90 -4.45 18.73
CA PRO A 230 8.53 -5.47 17.76
C PRO A 230 8.36 -6.85 18.41
N THR A 231 7.27 -7.54 18.08
CA THR A 231 6.97 -8.87 18.65
C THR A 231 7.79 -9.98 17.97
N ALA A 232 7.96 -9.92 16.64
CA ALA A 232 8.81 -10.87 15.92
C ALA A 232 10.27 -10.42 15.97
N SER A 233 11.22 -11.37 16.16
CA SER A 233 12.65 -11.07 16.10
C SER A 233 13.12 -10.72 14.69
N LYS A 234 12.53 -11.34 13.69
CA LYS A 234 12.84 -11.22 12.26
C LYS A 234 11.60 -11.50 11.45
N ILE A 235 11.46 -10.82 10.32
CA ILE A 235 10.43 -11.12 9.32
C ILE A 235 11.11 -11.43 7.99
N THR A 236 10.79 -12.59 7.42
CA THR A 236 11.23 -12.99 6.07
C THR A 236 10.03 -13.00 5.14
N TYR A 237 10.07 -12.19 4.11
CA TYR A 237 9.11 -12.19 3.01
C TYR A 237 9.68 -13.05 1.88
N GLN A 238 9.23 -14.30 1.78
CA GLN A 238 9.69 -15.24 0.75
C GLN A 238 8.82 -15.12 -0.50
N LEU A 239 9.43 -14.88 -1.64
CA LEU A 239 8.72 -14.86 -2.92
C LEU A 239 8.30 -16.28 -3.32
N VAL A 240 7.02 -16.48 -3.46
CA VAL A 240 6.40 -17.70 -3.96
C VAL A 240 5.26 -17.31 -4.90
N ALA A 241 5.54 -17.25 -6.18
CA ALA A 241 4.62 -16.70 -7.18
C ALA A 241 3.29 -17.48 -7.28
N GLU A 242 3.37 -18.84 -7.20
CA GLU A 242 2.22 -19.71 -7.39
C GLU A 242 1.37 -19.83 -6.11
N PRO A 243 0.06 -19.52 -6.14
CA PRO A 243 -0.83 -19.62 -4.98
C PRO A 243 -0.83 -20.99 -4.32
N ALA A 244 -0.94 -22.06 -5.12
CA ALA A 244 -0.96 -23.43 -4.62
C ALA A 244 0.33 -23.80 -3.85
N THR A 245 1.49 -23.29 -4.28
CA THR A 245 2.77 -23.48 -3.57
C THR A 245 2.78 -22.72 -2.24
N ARG A 246 2.21 -21.49 -2.18
CA ARG A 246 2.06 -20.78 -0.91
C ARG A 246 1.18 -21.54 0.08
N VAL A 247 0.04 -22.05 -0.40
CA VAL A 247 -0.86 -22.87 0.43
C VAL A 247 -0.17 -24.13 0.94
N ALA A 248 0.55 -24.85 0.07
CA ALA A 248 1.32 -26.04 0.47
C ALA A 248 2.39 -25.72 1.52
N GLY A 249 3.12 -24.61 1.36
CA GLY A 249 4.12 -24.16 2.33
C GLY A 249 3.52 -23.74 3.68
N LEU A 250 2.31 -23.17 3.71
CA LEU A 250 1.58 -22.91 4.95
C LEU A 250 1.19 -24.23 5.65
N ILE A 251 0.63 -25.18 4.90
CA ILE A 251 0.21 -26.49 5.43
C ILE A 251 1.41 -27.28 5.98
N SER A 252 2.56 -27.25 5.30
CA SER A 252 3.78 -27.91 5.77
C SER A 252 4.49 -27.20 6.92
N GLY A 253 4.07 -25.96 7.28
CA GLY A 253 4.72 -25.13 8.30
C GLY A 253 5.98 -24.44 7.83
N GLU A 254 6.24 -24.34 6.53
CA GLU A 254 7.32 -23.53 5.95
C GLU A 254 7.03 -22.04 6.13
N TYR A 255 5.76 -21.63 6.01
CA TYR A 255 5.31 -20.26 6.23
C TYR A 255 4.37 -20.17 7.42
N ASP A 256 4.39 -19.01 8.09
CA ASP A 256 3.51 -18.68 9.21
C ASP A 256 2.29 -17.88 8.73
N ILE A 257 2.47 -17.08 7.66
CA ILE A 257 1.41 -16.35 6.94
C ILE A 257 1.66 -16.50 5.43
N VAL A 258 0.59 -16.57 4.66
CA VAL A 258 0.63 -16.45 3.19
C VAL A 258 -0.37 -15.43 2.70
N THR A 259 -0.05 -14.74 1.60
CA THR A 259 -0.81 -13.60 1.08
C THR A 259 -1.39 -13.86 -0.29
N THR A 260 -2.34 -13.01 -0.72
CA THR A 260 -2.85 -12.94 -2.10
C THR A 260 -3.40 -14.31 -2.55
N LEU A 261 -4.25 -14.86 -1.72
CA LEU A 261 -5.05 -16.05 -2.00
C LEU A 261 -6.40 -15.65 -2.60
N THR A 262 -7.17 -16.63 -3.03
CA THR A 262 -8.53 -16.45 -3.53
C THR A 262 -9.55 -17.01 -2.54
N PRO A 263 -10.85 -16.66 -2.66
CA PRO A 263 -11.89 -17.29 -1.86
C PRO A 263 -11.99 -18.82 -2.03
N ASP A 264 -11.49 -19.36 -3.16
CA ASP A 264 -11.46 -20.81 -3.39
C ASP A 264 -10.46 -21.54 -2.48
N ASP A 265 -9.36 -20.88 -2.11
CA ASP A 265 -8.36 -21.46 -1.22
C ASP A 265 -8.84 -21.58 0.23
N MET A 266 -9.88 -20.77 0.62
CA MET A 266 -10.33 -20.68 2.01
C MET A 266 -10.89 -22.00 2.55
N ASP A 267 -11.68 -22.71 1.75
CA ASP A 267 -12.32 -23.96 2.20
C ASP A 267 -11.28 -25.05 2.47
N LEU A 268 -10.26 -25.16 1.61
CA LEU A 268 -9.14 -26.07 1.81
C LEU A 268 -8.38 -25.77 3.11
N ILE A 269 -8.00 -24.51 3.30
CA ILE A 269 -7.16 -24.10 4.44
C ILE A 269 -7.92 -24.24 5.75
N ASN A 270 -9.20 -23.86 5.79
CA ASN A 270 -10.03 -23.94 6.99
C ASN A 270 -10.37 -25.39 7.39
N GLY A 271 -10.08 -26.37 6.53
CA GLY A 271 -10.12 -27.80 6.86
C GLY A 271 -9.01 -28.26 7.81
N TYR A 272 -7.95 -27.47 7.98
CA TYR A 272 -6.85 -27.78 8.90
C TYR A 272 -7.10 -27.14 10.27
N SER A 273 -6.95 -27.93 11.35
CA SER A 273 -7.28 -27.47 12.72
C SER A 273 -6.37 -26.36 13.25
N ASP A 274 -5.15 -26.25 12.76
CA ASP A 274 -4.11 -25.31 13.17
C ASP A 274 -3.95 -24.09 12.25
N LEU A 275 -4.75 -24.02 11.16
CA LEU A 275 -4.74 -22.95 10.19
C LEU A 275 -6.07 -22.17 10.19
N GLU A 276 -6.03 -20.94 9.74
CA GLU A 276 -7.21 -20.12 9.48
C GLU A 276 -7.00 -19.16 8.33
N THR A 277 -8.09 -18.80 7.66
CA THR A 277 -8.10 -17.74 6.65
C THR A 277 -8.62 -16.44 7.25
N ARG A 278 -8.04 -15.32 6.80
CA ARG A 278 -8.39 -13.96 7.18
C ARG A 278 -8.51 -13.12 5.92
N GLY A 279 -9.43 -12.19 5.87
CA GLY A 279 -9.56 -11.34 4.69
C GLY A 279 -10.46 -10.14 4.92
N ASN A 280 -10.28 -9.15 4.06
CA ASN A 280 -11.10 -7.95 4.02
C ASN A 280 -11.30 -7.50 2.56
N VAL A 281 -12.39 -6.79 2.30
CA VAL A 281 -12.45 -5.92 1.12
C VAL A 281 -11.42 -4.83 1.33
N VAL A 282 -10.47 -4.72 0.41
CA VAL A 282 -9.37 -3.75 0.55
C VAL A 282 -9.71 -2.43 -0.11
N GLU A 283 -9.12 -1.36 0.40
CA GLU A 283 -9.15 -0.02 -0.17
C GLU A 283 -8.24 0.07 -1.40
N ASN A 284 -8.48 -0.84 -2.32
CA ASN A 284 -7.91 -0.93 -3.65
C ASN A 284 -9.05 -1.34 -4.60
N PHE A 285 -8.93 -1.03 -5.86
CA PHE A 285 -9.86 -1.51 -6.86
C PHE A 285 -9.11 -2.02 -8.08
N HIS A 286 -9.56 -3.16 -8.59
CA HIS A 286 -9.09 -3.67 -9.86
C HIS A 286 -9.80 -2.95 -10.99
N MET A 287 -9.03 -2.64 -12.03
CA MET A 287 -9.52 -1.98 -13.23
C MET A 287 -8.69 -2.42 -14.43
N PHE A 288 -9.11 -2.02 -15.59
CA PHE A 288 -8.25 -2.01 -16.77
C PHE A 288 -8.23 -0.61 -17.40
N THR A 289 -7.14 -0.29 -18.06
CA THR A 289 -6.93 1.00 -18.73
C THR A 289 -6.54 0.78 -20.18
N PHE A 290 -6.81 1.79 -20.99
CA PHE A 290 -6.54 1.81 -22.42
C PHE A 290 -5.26 2.60 -22.71
N ASN A 291 -4.51 2.13 -23.69
CA ASN A 291 -3.46 2.95 -24.31
C ASN A 291 -4.08 3.77 -25.44
N MET A 292 -4.46 5.00 -25.14
CA MET A 292 -5.09 5.90 -26.11
C MET A 292 -4.11 6.53 -27.11
N ASN A 293 -2.81 6.18 -27.04
CA ASN A 293 -1.90 6.40 -28.15
C ASN A 293 -2.18 5.42 -29.31
N GLN A 294 -2.82 4.29 -29.03
CA GLN A 294 -3.30 3.36 -30.06
C GLN A 294 -4.52 3.95 -30.78
N PRO A 295 -4.53 4.00 -32.14
CA PRO A 295 -5.59 4.64 -32.92
C PRO A 295 -6.99 4.16 -32.55
N VAL A 296 -7.18 2.86 -32.30
CA VAL A 296 -8.46 2.24 -31.97
C VAL A 296 -9.07 2.80 -30.69
N PHE A 297 -8.25 3.22 -29.71
CA PHE A 297 -8.71 3.78 -28.45
C PHE A 297 -8.81 5.30 -28.41
N LYS A 298 -8.60 5.98 -29.53
CA LYS A 298 -9.02 7.38 -29.67
C LYS A 298 -10.54 7.51 -29.67
N SER A 299 -11.26 6.48 -30.14
CA SER A 299 -12.73 6.42 -30.04
C SER A 299 -13.15 6.20 -28.59
N LYS A 300 -13.88 7.16 -28.01
CA LYS A 300 -14.51 6.99 -26.70
C LYS A 300 -15.69 6.02 -26.75
N GLU A 301 -16.35 5.91 -27.92
CA GLU A 301 -17.43 4.99 -28.16
C GLU A 301 -16.97 3.54 -27.92
N LEU A 302 -15.80 3.15 -28.44
CA LEU A 302 -15.25 1.82 -28.22
C LEU A 302 -14.87 1.60 -26.75
N ARG A 303 -14.23 2.59 -26.10
CA ARG A 303 -13.89 2.48 -24.68
C ARG A 303 -15.14 2.32 -23.80
N ARG A 304 -16.19 3.10 -24.08
CA ARG A 304 -17.49 2.98 -23.40
C ARG A 304 -18.17 1.64 -23.69
N ALA A 305 -18.13 1.16 -24.93
CA ALA A 305 -18.68 -0.15 -25.29
C ALA A 305 -18.06 -1.27 -24.46
N LEU A 306 -16.72 -1.27 -24.34
CA LEU A 306 -15.99 -2.23 -23.51
C LEU A 306 -16.35 -2.12 -22.01
N ALA A 307 -16.60 -0.91 -21.51
CA ALA A 307 -17.03 -0.68 -20.14
C ALA A 307 -18.46 -1.19 -19.87
N LEU A 308 -19.40 -0.89 -20.77
CA LEU A 308 -20.81 -1.27 -20.66
C LEU A 308 -21.05 -2.77 -20.83
N ALA A 309 -20.14 -3.48 -21.51
CA ALA A 309 -20.24 -4.93 -21.69
C ALA A 309 -19.79 -5.73 -20.47
N VAL A 310 -19.17 -5.11 -19.46
CA VAL A 310 -18.67 -5.82 -18.27
C VAL A 310 -19.78 -6.05 -17.25
N ASN A 311 -20.18 -7.30 -17.10
CA ASN A 311 -21.14 -7.73 -16.08
C ASN A 311 -20.42 -8.00 -14.75
N ARG A 312 -20.29 -6.96 -13.94
CA ARG A 312 -19.58 -7.01 -12.65
C ARG A 312 -20.20 -7.96 -11.61
N PRO A 313 -21.55 -8.00 -11.46
CA PRO A 313 -22.19 -8.96 -10.56
C PRO A 313 -21.77 -10.41 -10.81
N ILE A 314 -21.82 -10.87 -12.07
CA ILE A 314 -21.39 -12.24 -12.41
C ILE A 314 -19.91 -12.46 -12.11
N MET A 315 -19.05 -11.46 -12.35
CA MET A 315 -17.63 -11.56 -12.01
C MET A 315 -17.42 -11.69 -10.50
N VAL A 316 -18.13 -10.90 -9.70
CA VAL A 316 -18.03 -10.94 -8.23
C VAL A 316 -18.58 -12.26 -7.67
N GLU A 317 -19.69 -12.75 -8.19
CA GLU A 317 -20.23 -14.06 -7.83
C GLU A 317 -19.25 -15.19 -8.14
N SER A 318 -18.80 -15.26 -9.40
CA SER A 318 -17.99 -16.40 -9.90
C SER A 318 -16.57 -16.42 -9.38
N LEU A 319 -15.91 -15.26 -9.26
CA LEU A 319 -14.49 -15.16 -8.90
C LEU A 319 -14.27 -14.91 -7.41
N TRP A 320 -15.25 -14.29 -6.74
CA TRP A 320 -15.07 -13.80 -5.37
C TRP A 320 -16.08 -14.37 -4.39
N LYS A 321 -16.96 -15.32 -4.83
CA LYS A 321 -18.02 -15.90 -3.97
C LYS A 321 -18.82 -14.80 -3.23
N ASN A 322 -19.12 -13.69 -3.93
CA ASN A 322 -19.79 -12.50 -3.39
C ASN A 322 -19.06 -11.79 -2.24
N LYS A 323 -17.73 -12.01 -2.07
CA LYS A 323 -16.95 -11.34 -1.03
C LYS A 323 -16.36 -10.00 -1.48
N ALA A 324 -16.11 -9.79 -2.78
CA ALA A 324 -15.66 -8.52 -3.33
C ALA A 324 -16.80 -7.49 -3.39
N SER A 325 -16.46 -6.20 -3.38
CA SER A 325 -17.42 -5.10 -3.48
C SER A 325 -17.41 -4.48 -4.88
N ILE A 326 -18.56 -4.10 -5.39
CA ILE A 326 -18.70 -3.36 -6.65
C ILE A 326 -18.92 -1.89 -6.32
N PRO A 327 -17.94 -1.01 -6.56
CA PRO A 327 -18.10 0.42 -6.30
C PRO A 327 -18.99 1.08 -7.36
N HIS A 328 -19.62 2.18 -6.99
CA HIS A 328 -20.39 3.03 -7.90
C HIS A 328 -19.47 4.08 -8.57
N GLY A 329 -18.61 3.64 -9.49
CA GLY A 329 -17.56 4.47 -10.09
C GLY A 329 -16.39 4.72 -9.14
N PHE A 330 -15.69 5.85 -9.30
CA PHE A 330 -14.68 6.33 -8.36
C PHE A 330 -15.31 6.89 -7.08
N ASN A 331 -16.08 6.05 -6.39
CA ASN A 331 -16.86 6.45 -5.23
C ASN A 331 -16.76 5.39 -4.14
N PHE A 332 -15.95 5.65 -3.13
CA PHE A 332 -15.59 4.68 -2.10
C PHE A 332 -15.87 5.23 -0.70
N PRO A 333 -16.38 4.41 0.24
CA PRO A 333 -16.74 4.88 1.58
C PRO A 333 -15.59 5.54 2.35
N ASN A 334 -14.34 5.13 2.12
CA ASN A 334 -13.16 5.72 2.76
C ASN A 334 -12.79 7.11 2.24
N TYR A 335 -13.46 7.63 1.23
CA TYR A 335 -13.31 9.04 0.80
C TYR A 335 -14.02 10.04 1.72
N GLY A 336 -14.60 9.58 2.83
CA GLY A 336 -15.18 10.44 3.85
C GLY A 336 -16.19 11.43 3.27
N LYS A 337 -15.93 12.72 3.40
CA LYS A 337 -16.85 13.79 2.98
C LYS A 337 -17.05 13.90 1.46
N THR A 338 -16.22 13.27 0.66
CA THR A 338 -16.37 13.24 -0.80
C THR A 338 -17.02 11.95 -1.31
N PHE A 339 -17.39 11.03 -0.40
CA PHE A 339 -18.19 9.86 -0.71
C PHE A 339 -19.65 10.26 -0.94
N ASP A 340 -20.23 9.77 -2.03
CA ASP A 340 -21.63 9.98 -2.39
C ASP A 340 -22.42 8.65 -2.19
N PRO A 341 -23.20 8.50 -1.12
CA PRO A 341 -23.95 7.28 -0.85
C PRO A 341 -25.08 7.03 -1.87
N ASP A 342 -25.53 8.10 -2.55
CA ASP A 342 -26.65 8.05 -3.49
C ASP A 342 -26.19 7.90 -4.96
N ARG A 343 -24.87 7.79 -5.20
CA ARG A 343 -24.38 7.64 -6.56
C ARG A 343 -24.90 6.36 -7.21
N ARG A 344 -25.35 6.51 -8.47
CA ARG A 344 -25.83 5.38 -9.27
C ARG A 344 -24.77 4.29 -9.47
N PRO A 345 -25.16 3.01 -9.59
CA PRO A 345 -24.26 1.93 -9.99
C PRO A 345 -23.64 2.17 -11.37
N LEU A 346 -22.49 1.53 -11.61
CA LEU A 346 -21.91 1.48 -12.95
C LEU A 346 -22.82 0.72 -13.92
N ASP A 347 -23.04 1.30 -15.09
CA ASP A 347 -23.93 0.73 -16.10
C ASP A 347 -23.41 -0.61 -16.64
N TYR A 348 -24.34 -1.52 -16.89
CA TYR A 348 -24.17 -2.71 -17.73
C TYR A 348 -25.28 -2.72 -18.78
N ASN A 349 -24.91 -2.59 -20.05
CA ASN A 349 -25.88 -2.51 -21.14
C ASN A 349 -25.28 -3.06 -22.44
N ILE A 350 -25.57 -4.32 -22.72
CA ILE A 350 -25.01 -5.03 -23.86
C ILE A 350 -25.52 -4.48 -25.21
N GLU A 351 -26.75 -4.01 -25.28
CA GLU A 351 -27.33 -3.48 -26.53
C GLU A 351 -26.73 -2.11 -26.86
N GLU A 352 -26.56 -1.26 -25.86
CA GLU A 352 -25.87 0.02 -26.03
C GLU A 352 -24.39 -0.21 -26.39
N ALA A 353 -23.73 -1.19 -25.77
CA ALA A 353 -22.36 -1.56 -26.12
C ALA A 353 -22.25 -1.98 -27.59
N LYS A 354 -23.15 -2.81 -28.12
CA LYS A 354 -23.18 -3.19 -29.55
C LYS A 354 -23.35 -1.98 -30.45
N ARG A 355 -24.23 -1.04 -30.07
CA ARG A 355 -24.48 0.20 -30.83
C ARG A 355 -23.18 1.02 -30.90
N LEU A 356 -22.52 1.23 -29.77
CA LEU A 356 -21.28 1.99 -29.68
C LEU A 356 -20.12 1.34 -30.42
N VAL A 357 -20.01 0.00 -30.47
CA VAL A 357 -19.01 -0.68 -31.30
C VAL A 357 -19.17 -0.32 -32.76
N LYS A 358 -20.40 -0.30 -33.28
CA LYS A 358 -20.67 0.12 -34.69
C LYS A 358 -20.30 1.59 -34.92
N GLU A 359 -20.66 2.47 -34.01
CA GLU A 359 -20.35 3.90 -34.09
C GLU A 359 -18.86 4.20 -34.00
N SER A 360 -18.08 3.37 -33.25
CA SER A 360 -16.65 3.53 -33.13
C SER A 360 -15.86 3.29 -34.41
N GLY A 361 -16.46 2.65 -35.41
CA GLY A 361 -15.77 2.23 -36.64
C GLY A 361 -14.77 1.10 -36.42
N TYR A 362 -14.87 0.35 -35.33
CA TYR A 362 -14.00 -0.79 -35.07
C TYR A 362 -14.12 -1.85 -36.17
N ASP A 363 -12.97 -2.23 -36.75
CA ASP A 363 -12.88 -3.07 -37.94
C ASP A 363 -12.75 -4.58 -37.66
N GLY A 364 -12.74 -4.99 -36.38
CA GLY A 364 -12.55 -6.39 -35.97
C GLY A 364 -11.10 -6.79 -35.77
N SER A 365 -10.14 -5.89 -35.95
CA SER A 365 -8.71 -6.15 -35.73
C SER A 365 -8.42 -6.58 -34.29
N PRO A 366 -7.49 -7.54 -34.05
CA PRO A 366 -7.19 -8.01 -32.72
C PRO A 366 -6.69 -6.91 -31.79
N ILE A 367 -7.30 -6.77 -30.63
CA ILE A 367 -6.87 -5.88 -29.54
C ILE A 367 -6.17 -6.72 -28.48
N THR A 368 -4.89 -6.41 -28.16
CA THR A 368 -4.18 -7.14 -27.13
C THR A 368 -4.53 -6.63 -25.73
N TYR A 369 -4.81 -7.55 -24.81
CA TYR A 369 -4.94 -7.26 -23.40
C TYR A 369 -3.77 -7.87 -22.63
N HIS A 370 -3.00 -7.01 -21.96
CA HIS A 370 -1.79 -7.38 -21.24
C HIS A 370 -2.08 -7.53 -19.74
N THR A 371 -1.74 -8.69 -19.17
CA THR A 371 -1.86 -8.94 -17.73
C THR A 371 -0.63 -9.67 -17.19
N MET A 372 -0.29 -9.46 -15.93
CA MET A 372 0.69 -10.27 -15.22
C MET A 372 -0.01 -11.43 -14.52
N GLY A 373 0.45 -12.65 -14.82
CA GLY A 373 -0.02 -13.85 -14.10
C GLY A 373 0.37 -13.77 -12.62
N ASN A 374 -0.54 -14.20 -11.73
CA ASN A 374 -0.31 -14.36 -10.29
C ASN A 374 0.08 -13.09 -9.50
N TYR A 375 0.06 -11.90 -10.12
CA TYR A 375 0.30 -10.64 -9.41
C TYR A 375 -0.96 -10.14 -8.70
N TYR A 376 -2.08 -10.09 -9.39
CA TYR A 376 -3.40 -9.82 -8.80
C TYR A 376 -4.18 -11.13 -8.67
N ALA A 377 -4.82 -11.33 -7.53
CA ALA A 377 -5.75 -12.44 -7.36
C ALA A 377 -6.85 -12.38 -8.43
N ASN A 378 -7.16 -13.51 -9.03
CA ASN A 378 -8.18 -13.66 -10.08
C ASN A 378 -7.97 -12.84 -11.38
N ALA A 379 -6.77 -12.25 -11.63
CA ALA A 379 -6.56 -11.40 -12.80
C ALA A 379 -6.77 -12.14 -14.14
N VAL A 380 -6.23 -13.35 -14.28
CA VAL A 380 -6.35 -14.15 -15.50
C VAL A 380 -7.78 -14.68 -15.69
N PRO A 381 -8.44 -15.29 -14.69
CA PRO A 381 -9.86 -15.64 -14.79
C PRO A 381 -10.76 -14.45 -15.13
N ALA A 382 -10.55 -13.29 -14.51
CA ALA A 382 -11.31 -12.08 -14.81
C ALA A 382 -11.14 -11.64 -16.28
N LEU A 383 -9.90 -11.68 -16.80
CA LEU A 383 -9.64 -11.37 -18.20
C LEU A 383 -10.38 -12.33 -19.14
N MET A 384 -10.36 -13.65 -18.86
CA MET A 384 -11.06 -14.62 -19.71
C MET A 384 -12.56 -14.39 -19.71
N MET A 385 -13.17 -14.08 -18.57
CA MET A 385 -14.59 -13.72 -18.50
C MET A 385 -14.90 -12.46 -19.33
N MET A 386 -14.08 -11.42 -19.22
CA MET A 386 -14.26 -10.19 -19.99
C MET A 386 -14.11 -10.43 -21.50
N ILE A 387 -13.19 -11.25 -21.94
CA ILE A 387 -13.04 -11.62 -23.37
C ILE A 387 -14.35 -12.24 -23.90
N GLU A 388 -14.97 -13.15 -23.16
CA GLU A 388 -16.24 -13.76 -23.57
C GLU A 388 -17.38 -12.71 -23.61
N MET A 389 -17.40 -11.75 -22.67
CA MET A 389 -18.37 -10.65 -22.69
C MET A 389 -18.15 -9.74 -23.91
N TRP A 390 -16.92 -9.41 -24.25
CA TRP A 390 -16.59 -8.55 -25.39
C TRP A 390 -16.83 -9.21 -26.75
N LYS A 391 -16.68 -10.53 -26.85
CA LYS A 391 -17.11 -11.28 -28.04
C LYS A 391 -18.60 -11.11 -28.35
N GLN A 392 -19.46 -11.00 -27.32
CA GLN A 392 -20.90 -10.81 -27.49
C GLN A 392 -21.24 -9.46 -28.14
N ILE A 393 -20.35 -8.48 -28.05
CA ILE A 393 -20.51 -7.17 -28.69
C ILE A 393 -19.67 -7.04 -29.97
N GLY A 394 -19.03 -8.13 -30.43
CA GLY A 394 -18.25 -8.17 -31.66
C GLY A 394 -16.83 -7.63 -31.56
N VAL A 395 -16.26 -7.51 -30.34
CA VAL A 395 -14.87 -7.06 -30.14
C VAL A 395 -13.93 -8.25 -29.94
N ASN A 396 -12.86 -8.27 -30.74
CA ASN A 396 -11.85 -9.33 -30.74
C ASN A 396 -10.68 -8.97 -29.82
N VAL A 397 -10.68 -9.48 -28.58
CA VAL A 397 -9.59 -9.25 -27.60
C VAL A 397 -8.75 -10.50 -27.44
N VAL A 398 -7.42 -10.34 -27.53
CA VAL A 398 -6.42 -11.43 -27.43
C VAL A 398 -5.61 -11.24 -26.14
N PRO A 399 -5.58 -12.24 -25.24
CA PRO A 399 -4.82 -12.15 -24.00
C PRO A 399 -3.32 -12.28 -24.24
N LYS A 400 -2.51 -11.47 -23.54
CA LYS A 400 -1.06 -11.62 -23.38
C LYS A 400 -0.73 -11.67 -21.90
N ILE A 401 -0.34 -12.85 -21.41
CA ILE A 401 -0.02 -13.09 -20.00
C ILE A 401 1.50 -13.08 -19.85
N TYR A 402 2.00 -12.25 -18.94
CA TYR A 402 3.42 -12.10 -18.64
C TYR A 402 3.75 -12.67 -17.26
N ALA A 403 4.97 -13.19 -17.12
CA ALA A 403 5.53 -13.50 -15.82
C ALA A 403 5.71 -12.21 -14.99
N PRO A 404 5.65 -12.26 -13.65
CA PRO A 404 5.93 -11.11 -12.80
C PRO A 404 7.30 -10.49 -13.13
N GLY A 405 7.33 -9.17 -13.29
CA GLY A 405 8.54 -8.43 -13.68
C GLY A 405 8.80 -8.29 -15.19
N ALA A 406 8.09 -9.02 -16.04
CA ALA A 406 8.20 -8.95 -17.51
C ALA A 406 7.11 -8.05 -18.11
N ALA A 407 7.02 -6.79 -17.67
CA ALA A 407 6.01 -5.86 -18.18
C ALA A 407 6.27 -5.52 -19.65
N PRO A 408 5.21 -5.46 -20.51
CA PRO A 408 5.36 -5.03 -21.89
C PRO A 408 5.77 -3.56 -21.97
N LYS A 409 6.45 -3.18 -23.05
CA LYS A 409 6.67 -1.78 -23.37
C LYS A 409 5.35 -1.11 -23.76
N ASP A 410 5.18 0.17 -23.43
CA ASP A 410 3.94 0.90 -23.69
C ASP A 410 3.46 0.85 -25.15
N PRO A 411 4.32 0.95 -26.19
CA PRO A 411 3.87 0.88 -27.57
C PRO A 411 3.18 -0.43 -27.95
N ASP A 412 3.51 -1.53 -27.26
CA ASP A 412 2.99 -2.86 -27.58
C ASP A 412 1.70 -3.20 -26.84
N SER A 413 1.30 -2.35 -25.86
CA SER A 413 0.08 -2.61 -25.10
C SER A 413 -1.11 -1.82 -25.62
N TYR A 414 -2.27 -2.50 -25.73
CA TYR A 414 -3.55 -1.89 -26.09
C TYR A 414 -4.43 -1.69 -24.85
N ILE A 415 -4.71 -2.78 -24.12
CA ILE A 415 -5.38 -2.76 -22.82
C ILE A 415 -4.44 -3.43 -21.81
N ARG A 416 -4.48 -3.00 -20.58
CA ARG A 416 -3.82 -3.69 -19.48
C ARG A 416 -4.67 -3.68 -18.23
N ASN A 417 -4.56 -4.74 -17.44
CA ASN A 417 -5.07 -4.70 -16.09
C ASN A 417 -4.22 -3.76 -15.22
N TRP A 418 -4.88 -3.18 -14.25
CA TRP A 418 -4.27 -2.28 -13.29
C TRP A 418 -5.07 -2.33 -11.98
N SER A 419 -4.45 -1.89 -10.90
CA SER A 419 -5.12 -1.62 -9.65
C SER A 419 -4.66 -0.28 -9.10
N ASN A 420 -5.49 0.34 -8.29
CA ASN A 420 -5.11 1.57 -7.61
C ASN A 420 -5.56 1.50 -6.15
N GLY A 421 -4.60 1.66 -5.24
CA GLY A 421 -4.84 1.74 -3.81
C GLY A 421 -5.32 3.14 -3.42
N GLN A 422 -6.29 3.19 -2.52
CA GLN A 422 -6.84 4.45 -1.99
C GLN A 422 -5.96 4.92 -0.84
N TRP A 423 -4.76 5.37 -1.16
CA TRP A 423 -3.69 5.67 -0.21
C TRP A 423 -3.90 6.94 0.63
N MET A 424 -4.92 7.74 0.32
CA MET A 424 -5.47 8.81 1.15
C MET A 424 -6.97 8.61 1.31
N THR A 425 -7.53 9.22 2.33
CA THR A 425 -8.97 9.25 2.59
C THR A 425 -9.68 10.32 1.75
N ASP A 426 -9.26 10.47 0.50
CA ASP A 426 -9.75 11.49 -0.42
C ASP A 426 -9.62 11.02 -1.87
N ALA A 427 -10.61 11.33 -2.70
CA ALA A 427 -10.61 11.00 -4.12
C ALA A 427 -9.47 11.65 -4.91
N TRP A 428 -8.85 12.70 -4.38
CA TRP A 428 -7.67 13.35 -4.98
C TRP A 428 -6.55 12.35 -5.25
N ALA A 429 -6.28 11.46 -4.31
CA ALA A 429 -5.20 10.48 -4.38
C ALA A 429 -5.27 9.56 -5.59
N THR A 430 -6.45 9.30 -6.09
CA THR A 430 -6.68 8.40 -7.23
C THR A 430 -7.09 9.18 -8.47
N MET A 431 -8.15 9.99 -8.41
CA MET A 431 -8.65 10.69 -9.58
C MET A 431 -7.68 11.76 -10.10
N VAL A 432 -7.16 12.62 -9.20
CA VAL A 432 -6.27 13.72 -9.64
C VAL A 432 -4.86 13.21 -9.93
N CYS A 433 -4.31 12.35 -9.07
CA CYS A 433 -2.95 11.85 -9.25
C CYS A 433 -2.78 10.97 -10.49
N GLU A 434 -3.76 10.10 -10.80
CA GLU A 434 -3.66 9.16 -11.91
C GLU A 434 -4.22 9.70 -13.23
N PHE A 435 -5.34 10.41 -13.14
CA PHE A 435 -6.10 10.84 -14.33
C PHE A 435 -6.02 12.34 -14.59
N GLY A 436 -5.52 13.14 -13.64
CA GLY A 436 -5.34 14.57 -13.81
C GLY A 436 -4.18 14.95 -14.74
N PRO A 437 -3.93 16.27 -14.92
CA PRO A 437 -2.95 16.78 -15.89
C PRO A 437 -1.50 16.29 -15.70
N LYS A 438 -1.12 15.95 -14.46
CA LYS A 438 0.21 15.38 -14.13
C LYS A 438 0.20 13.85 -14.13
N GLY A 439 -0.98 13.23 -14.17
CA GLY A 439 -1.18 11.79 -14.03
C GLY A 439 -0.72 10.98 -15.24
N GLN A 440 -0.39 9.73 -14.99
CA GLN A 440 0.19 8.85 -16.01
C GLN A 440 -0.80 8.53 -17.14
N VAL A 441 -2.12 8.57 -16.89
CA VAL A 441 -3.11 8.25 -17.93
C VAL A 441 -3.13 9.31 -19.02
N GLN A 442 -2.95 10.59 -18.68
CA GLN A 442 -2.77 11.63 -19.70
C GLN A 442 -1.34 11.64 -20.25
N LYS A 443 -0.30 11.60 -19.39
CA LYS A 443 1.09 11.77 -19.80
C LYS A 443 1.67 10.58 -20.56
N ARG A 444 1.31 9.37 -20.17
CA ARG A 444 1.89 8.15 -20.71
C ARG A 444 0.92 7.39 -21.61
N TRP A 445 -0.36 7.33 -21.24
CA TRP A 445 -1.39 6.54 -21.93
C TRP A 445 -2.20 7.35 -22.94
N GLY A 446 -1.91 8.64 -23.11
CA GLY A 446 -2.42 9.48 -24.18
C GLY A 446 -3.88 9.91 -24.06
N TRP A 447 -4.47 9.84 -22.86
CA TRP A 447 -5.82 10.35 -22.67
C TRP A 447 -5.87 11.88 -22.85
N GLN A 448 -6.66 12.32 -23.82
CA GLN A 448 -6.97 13.73 -24.00
C GLN A 448 -8.20 14.08 -23.16
N ALA A 449 -7.96 14.35 -21.87
CA ALA A 449 -9.04 14.68 -20.96
C ALA A 449 -9.74 15.97 -21.38
N PRO A 450 -11.08 16.08 -21.24
CA PRO A 450 -11.80 17.34 -21.42
C PRO A 450 -11.21 18.46 -20.55
N ALA A 451 -11.20 19.70 -21.07
CA ALA A 451 -10.68 20.85 -20.32
C ALA A 451 -11.36 20.99 -18.96
N GLU A 452 -12.68 20.81 -18.90
CA GLU A 452 -13.49 20.83 -17.67
C GLU A 452 -12.93 19.86 -16.62
N PHE A 453 -12.53 18.62 -17.01
CA PHE A 453 -11.96 17.66 -16.07
C PHE A 453 -10.65 18.17 -15.45
N ASN A 454 -9.78 18.76 -16.27
CA ASN A 454 -8.50 19.30 -15.81
C ASN A 454 -8.69 20.52 -14.89
N GLU A 455 -9.65 21.39 -15.20
CA GLU A 455 -10.03 22.53 -14.35
C GLU A 455 -10.58 22.06 -13.01
N LEU A 456 -11.43 21.04 -13.02
CA LEU A 456 -11.96 20.43 -11.80
C LEU A 456 -10.84 19.77 -10.96
N CYS A 457 -9.83 19.16 -11.56
CA CYS A 457 -8.67 18.62 -10.82
C CYS A 457 -7.95 19.71 -10.01
N VAL A 458 -7.77 20.91 -10.57
CA VAL A 458 -7.19 22.05 -9.85
C VAL A 458 -8.13 22.51 -8.75
N LYS A 459 -9.41 22.67 -9.07
CA LYS A 459 -10.44 23.16 -8.15
C LYS A 459 -10.58 22.29 -6.91
N VAL A 460 -10.73 20.96 -7.06
CA VAL A 460 -10.88 20.03 -5.91
C VAL A 460 -9.63 19.95 -5.03
N SER A 461 -8.46 20.26 -5.57
CA SER A 461 -7.21 20.30 -4.80
C SER A 461 -7.13 21.51 -3.85
N GLN A 462 -7.86 22.58 -4.15
CA GLN A 462 -7.80 23.86 -3.44
C GLN A 462 -9.02 24.12 -2.56
N LEU A 463 -10.18 23.59 -2.92
CA LEU A 463 -11.41 23.79 -2.16
C LEU A 463 -11.35 23.09 -0.78
N PRO A 464 -11.85 23.74 0.27
CA PRO A 464 -12.11 23.09 1.54
C PRO A 464 -13.22 22.06 1.40
N ASP A 465 -13.30 21.15 2.36
CA ASP A 465 -14.41 20.20 2.44
C ASP A 465 -15.76 20.95 2.51
N GLY A 466 -16.70 20.52 1.68
CA GLY A 466 -18.03 21.12 1.59
C GLY A 466 -18.76 20.75 0.31
N LYS A 467 -19.95 21.32 0.17
CA LYS A 467 -20.85 21.02 -0.97
C LYS A 467 -20.19 21.29 -2.32
N GLU A 468 -19.48 22.40 -2.47
CA GLU A 468 -18.87 22.77 -3.75
C GLU A 468 -17.80 21.74 -4.19
N ARG A 469 -16.97 21.28 -3.25
CA ARG A 469 -15.98 20.25 -3.50
C ARG A 469 -16.61 18.90 -3.81
N PHE A 470 -17.65 18.54 -3.07
CA PHE A 470 -18.44 17.33 -3.31
C PHE A 470 -19.08 17.31 -4.72
N ASP A 471 -19.74 18.41 -5.10
CA ASP A 471 -20.35 18.56 -6.43
C ASP A 471 -19.28 18.48 -7.54
N ALA A 472 -18.13 19.11 -7.34
CA ALA A 472 -17.01 19.05 -8.29
C ALA A 472 -16.49 17.63 -8.49
N TYR A 473 -16.33 16.84 -7.44
CA TYR A 473 -15.95 15.42 -7.56
C TYR A 473 -17.03 14.60 -8.27
N ASN A 474 -18.32 14.83 -8.00
CA ASN A 474 -19.37 14.12 -8.70
C ASN A 474 -19.35 14.43 -10.21
N ARG A 475 -19.12 15.70 -10.58
CA ARG A 475 -18.95 16.05 -11.98
C ARG A 475 -17.71 15.38 -12.62
N MET A 476 -16.59 15.29 -11.90
CA MET A 476 -15.41 14.57 -12.38
C MET A 476 -15.70 13.08 -12.59
N ARG A 477 -16.47 12.44 -11.71
CA ARG A 477 -16.90 11.05 -11.83
C ARG A 477 -17.75 10.83 -13.08
N ASP A 478 -18.67 11.78 -13.35
CA ASP A 478 -19.52 11.72 -14.55
C ASP A 478 -18.70 11.81 -15.84
N ILE A 479 -17.77 12.79 -15.91
CA ILE A 479 -16.86 12.92 -17.06
C ILE A 479 -16.01 11.66 -17.23
N PHE A 480 -15.52 11.10 -16.12
CA PHE A 480 -14.73 9.86 -16.16
C PHE A 480 -15.53 8.69 -16.76
N GLU A 481 -16.79 8.54 -16.39
CA GLU A 481 -17.67 7.49 -16.94
C GLU A 481 -18.04 7.76 -18.40
N GLU A 482 -18.26 9.03 -18.76
CA GLU A 482 -18.54 9.45 -20.14
C GLU A 482 -17.36 9.21 -21.08
N GLU A 483 -16.14 9.47 -20.63
CA GLU A 483 -14.89 9.35 -21.40
C GLU A 483 -14.30 7.95 -21.36
N ALA A 484 -14.56 7.20 -20.31
CA ALA A 484 -14.06 5.85 -20.04
C ALA A 484 -12.53 5.70 -20.29
N PRO A 485 -11.66 6.50 -19.67
CA PRO A 485 -10.20 6.34 -19.83
C PRO A 485 -9.69 5.06 -19.17
N ALA A 486 -10.43 4.53 -18.21
CA ALA A 486 -10.25 3.24 -17.56
C ALA A 486 -11.60 2.69 -17.12
N VAL A 487 -11.65 1.42 -16.77
CA VAL A 487 -12.89 0.73 -16.37
C VAL A 487 -12.68 0.05 -15.02
N ILE A 488 -13.39 0.51 -14.00
CA ILE A 488 -13.37 -0.08 -12.66
C ILE A 488 -14.15 -1.39 -12.70
N LEU A 489 -13.58 -2.44 -12.13
CA LEU A 489 -14.20 -3.76 -12.03
C LEU A 489 -14.84 -3.96 -10.65
N TYR A 490 -14.03 -4.08 -9.63
CA TYR A 490 -14.44 -4.35 -8.24
C TYR A 490 -13.32 -3.98 -7.26
N GLN A 491 -13.68 -3.85 -5.98
CA GLN A 491 -12.73 -3.89 -4.87
C GLN A 491 -12.52 -5.34 -4.48
N PRO A 492 -11.29 -5.89 -4.58
CA PRO A 492 -11.05 -7.29 -4.28
C PRO A 492 -11.21 -7.57 -2.78
N PHE A 493 -11.55 -8.81 -2.48
CA PHE A 493 -11.45 -9.35 -1.12
C PHE A 493 -10.06 -9.99 -0.98
N ASP A 494 -9.12 -9.30 -0.33
CA ASP A 494 -7.76 -9.81 -0.14
C ASP A 494 -7.77 -10.91 0.91
N VAL A 495 -7.34 -12.11 0.52
CA VAL A 495 -7.32 -13.30 1.38
C VAL A 495 -5.91 -13.58 1.83
N TYR A 496 -5.75 -13.67 3.13
CA TYR A 496 -4.57 -14.16 3.83
C TYR A 496 -4.90 -15.48 4.50
N ALA A 497 -3.90 -16.31 4.70
CA ALA A 497 -4.02 -17.45 5.59
C ALA A 497 -2.83 -17.48 6.55
N ALA A 498 -3.07 -17.94 7.77
CA ALA A 498 -2.08 -17.95 8.83
C ALA A 498 -2.23 -19.18 9.73
N ARG A 499 -1.16 -19.52 10.41
CA ARG A 499 -1.20 -20.42 11.56
C ARG A 499 -1.99 -19.76 12.70
N LYS A 500 -2.79 -20.53 13.44
CA LYS A 500 -3.61 -20.01 14.55
C LYS A 500 -2.79 -19.46 15.71
N ASP A 501 -1.54 -19.90 15.88
CA ASP A 501 -0.63 -19.36 16.89
C ASP A 501 -0.02 -17.98 16.51
N VAL A 502 -0.32 -17.46 15.31
CA VAL A 502 0.05 -16.11 14.85
C VAL A 502 -1.18 -15.22 14.95
N ASN A 503 -1.28 -14.42 15.99
CA ASN A 503 -2.36 -13.45 16.16
C ASN A 503 -2.04 -12.15 15.42
N TRP A 504 -2.53 -12.03 14.20
CA TRP A 504 -2.43 -10.85 13.36
C TRP A 504 -3.74 -10.66 12.59
N LYS A 505 -4.19 -9.43 12.45
CA LYS A 505 -5.42 -9.11 11.70
C LYS A 505 -5.07 -8.24 10.49
N PRO A 506 -5.49 -8.61 9.28
CA PRO A 506 -5.37 -7.73 8.12
C PRO A 506 -6.22 -6.48 8.31
N ILE A 507 -5.74 -5.36 7.80
CA ILE A 507 -6.49 -4.10 7.72
C ILE A 507 -7.07 -3.93 6.32
N SER A 508 -7.95 -2.95 6.13
CA SER A 508 -8.56 -2.67 4.82
C SER A 508 -7.60 -2.07 3.78
N PHE A 509 -6.32 -1.96 4.10
CA PHE A 509 -5.29 -1.46 3.19
C PHE A 509 -4.23 -2.53 2.91
N GLU A 510 -3.56 -2.49 1.75
CA GLU A 510 -2.64 -3.54 1.27
C GLU A 510 -1.31 -3.65 2.03
N MET A 511 -1.11 -2.90 3.08
CA MET A 511 0.05 -3.04 3.96
C MET A 511 -0.19 -4.09 5.04
N MET A 512 0.86 -4.72 5.52
CA MET A 512 0.83 -5.57 6.70
C MET A 512 1.27 -4.75 7.91
N GLU A 513 0.34 -4.45 8.81
CA GLU A 513 0.64 -3.68 10.02
C GLU A 513 0.99 -4.62 11.18
N PHE A 514 2.22 -4.52 11.69
CA PHE A 514 2.74 -5.37 12.76
C PHE A 514 3.09 -4.63 14.06
N ARG A 515 3.01 -3.29 14.10
CA ARG A 515 3.42 -2.50 15.27
C ARG A 515 2.69 -2.92 16.54
N ASN A 516 1.37 -2.90 16.51
CA ASN A 516 0.52 -3.24 17.66
C ASN A 516 -0.49 -4.35 17.32
N ASN A 517 -0.27 -5.08 16.24
CA ASN A 517 -1.22 -6.00 15.65
C ASN A 517 -0.63 -7.41 15.41
N LEU A 518 0.47 -7.73 16.07
CA LEU A 518 1.10 -9.03 15.99
C LEU A 518 1.40 -9.56 17.38
N SER A 519 0.95 -10.78 17.67
CA SER A 519 1.38 -11.55 18.85
C SER A 519 1.43 -13.04 18.52
N PHE A 520 2.09 -13.81 19.37
CA PHE A 520 2.17 -15.27 19.26
C PHE A 520 1.55 -15.90 20.49
N SER A 521 0.72 -16.95 20.30
CA SER A 521 0.14 -17.75 21.39
C SER A 521 0.93 -19.03 21.63
#